data_78df25eb0a6c5da35662ad9222eeeaf7
#
_entry.id   78df25eb0a6c5da35662ad9222eeeaf7
#
_cell.length_a   1.000
_cell.length_b   1.000
_cell.length_c   1.000
_cell.angle_alpha   90.00
_cell.angle_beta   90.00
_cell.angle_gamma   90.00
#
_symmetry.space_group_name_H-M   'P 1'
#
loop_
_entity.id
_entity.type
_entity.pdbx_description
1 polymer ?
#
loop_
_entity_poly.entity_id
_entity_poly.type
_entity_poly.pdbx_seq_one_letter_code
_entity_poly.pdbx_strand_id
1 'polypeptide(L)'
;MNRKYRKTVIAGNWKMNKTPSETKEFMTAFKAMLPKGRWCDVALCVPAVCIPTAVRAMRETRVGIGAENCNANPKGAYTGEIATNMLVDAGCKYVIIGHSERREYYGETDADVNAKVLAALDAGLIPIMCCGETLQQREAGITAEHITMQIKLGLAGVPEEKIRKVIIAYEPIWAIGTGLTATPEQAEEVCEMIRSVVRKLYSSKNARAISILYGGSMNEKNAFELLAQPDIDGGLIGGASLVPEKFVKIIEAANQPTA
;
A
#
# COMPACT_ATOMS: atom_id res chain seq x y z
N MET A 1 -9.60 -1.23 15.49
CA MET A 1 -8.14 -1.14 15.17
C MET A 1 -7.31 -0.97 16.43
N ASN A 2 -6.21 -1.70 16.58
CA ASN A 2 -5.33 -1.57 17.75
C ASN A 2 -4.13 -0.65 17.46
N ARG A 3 -4.32 0.66 17.59
CA ARG A 3 -3.30 1.69 17.29
C ARG A 3 -2.12 1.72 18.27
N LYS A 4 -2.20 1.03 19.38
CA LYS A 4 -1.11 0.96 20.36
C LYS A 4 0.14 0.27 19.79
N TYR A 5 -0.07 -0.69 18.89
CA TYR A 5 1.01 -1.53 18.36
C TYR A 5 1.24 -1.34 16.87
N ARG A 6 0.26 -0.83 16.12
CA ARG A 6 0.26 -0.71 14.67
C ARG A 6 0.08 0.74 14.21
N LYS A 7 0.72 1.07 13.11
CA LYS A 7 0.52 2.35 12.45
C LYS A 7 -0.68 2.27 11.52
N THR A 8 -1.55 3.25 11.59
CA THR A 8 -2.55 3.48 10.54
C THR A 8 -1.84 4.14 9.36
N VAL A 9 -2.07 3.63 8.14
CA VAL A 9 -1.47 4.17 6.92
C VAL A 9 -2.54 4.39 5.86
N ILE A 10 -2.66 5.61 5.38
CA ILE A 10 -3.51 5.98 4.24
C ILE A 10 -2.58 6.28 3.05
N ALA A 11 -2.54 5.35 2.11
CA ALA A 11 -1.66 5.43 0.94
C ALA A 11 -2.49 5.63 -0.33
N GLY A 12 -2.19 6.68 -1.09
CA GLY A 12 -2.72 6.88 -2.44
C GLY A 12 -1.89 6.11 -3.45
N ASN A 13 -2.53 5.38 -4.34
CA ASN A 13 -1.95 4.80 -5.55
C ASN A 13 -2.56 5.52 -6.75
N TRP A 14 -1.80 6.42 -7.35
CA TRP A 14 -2.31 7.21 -8.50
C TRP A 14 -2.43 6.41 -9.78
N LYS A 15 -1.72 5.29 -9.85
CA LYS A 15 -1.62 4.49 -11.07
C LYS A 15 -1.12 5.38 -12.23
N MET A 16 -1.49 5.11 -13.46
CA MET A 16 -1.08 5.89 -14.64
C MET A 16 -1.96 7.15 -14.80
N ASN A 17 -1.88 8.08 -13.84
CA ASN A 17 -2.63 9.33 -13.87
C ASN A 17 -1.73 10.52 -13.48
N LYS A 18 -2.10 11.67 -13.98
CA LYS A 18 -1.48 13.00 -13.77
C LYS A 18 -0.11 13.16 -14.42
N THR A 19 0.06 14.35 -14.95
CA THR A 19 1.33 14.91 -15.43
C THR A 19 2.06 15.62 -14.29
N PRO A 20 3.33 16.00 -14.43
CA PRO A 20 4.04 16.82 -13.45
C PRO A 20 3.34 18.16 -13.13
N SER A 21 2.69 18.78 -14.11
CA SER A 21 1.94 20.03 -13.91
C SER A 21 0.71 19.82 -13.05
N GLU A 22 -0.12 18.82 -13.39
CA GLU A 22 -1.30 18.43 -12.60
C GLU A 22 -0.91 17.93 -11.20
N THR A 23 0.27 17.30 -11.06
CA THR A 23 0.84 16.93 -9.75
C THR A 23 1.08 18.16 -8.89
N LYS A 24 1.66 19.23 -9.46
CA LYS A 24 1.90 20.48 -8.72
C LYS A 24 0.58 21.11 -8.25
N GLU A 25 -0.43 21.14 -9.10
CA GLU A 25 -1.77 21.66 -8.76
C GLU A 25 -2.41 20.84 -7.63
N PHE A 26 -2.44 19.51 -7.78
CA PHE A 26 -2.95 18.60 -6.74
C PHE A 26 -2.24 18.82 -5.41
N MET A 27 -0.90 18.82 -5.39
CA MET A 27 -0.12 18.93 -4.15
C MET A 27 -0.33 20.28 -3.47
N THR A 28 -0.53 21.34 -4.24
CA THR A 28 -0.83 22.67 -3.70
C THR A 28 -2.19 22.67 -2.98
N ALA A 29 -3.22 22.16 -3.62
CA ALA A 29 -4.56 22.05 -3.04
C ALA A 29 -4.56 21.10 -1.83
N PHE A 30 -3.94 19.93 -1.96
CA PHE A 30 -3.87 18.93 -0.90
C PHE A 30 -3.13 19.43 0.33
N LYS A 31 -1.99 20.13 0.16
CA LYS A 31 -1.23 20.73 1.26
C LYS A 31 -2.06 21.72 2.08
N ALA A 32 -2.87 22.53 1.41
CA ALA A 32 -3.75 23.51 2.07
C ALA A 32 -4.86 22.86 2.92
N MET A 33 -5.32 21.67 2.53
CA MET A 33 -6.40 20.93 3.20
C MET A 33 -5.91 19.88 4.18
N LEU A 34 -4.60 19.63 4.26
CA LEU A 34 -4.06 18.54 5.07
C LEU A 34 -4.41 18.73 6.56
N PRO A 35 -5.07 17.74 7.21
CA PRO A 35 -5.44 17.85 8.62
C PRO A 35 -4.23 18.05 9.53
N LYS A 36 -4.35 18.88 10.56
CA LYS A 36 -3.28 19.14 11.54
C LYS A 36 -2.99 17.93 12.45
N GLY A 37 -3.98 17.10 12.69
CA GLY A 37 -3.86 15.89 13.52
C GLY A 37 -2.94 14.83 12.89
N ARG A 38 -2.28 14.02 13.72
CA ARG A 38 -1.28 13.02 13.31
C ARG A 38 -1.72 11.61 13.71
N TRP A 39 -2.91 11.23 13.37
CA TRP A 39 -3.48 9.92 13.71
C TRP A 39 -3.16 8.80 12.73
N CYS A 40 -2.58 9.13 11.57
CA CYS A 40 -2.11 8.16 10.58
C CYS A 40 -0.87 8.68 9.83
N ASP A 41 -0.10 7.75 9.29
CA ASP A 41 0.89 8.05 8.26
C ASP A 41 0.16 8.23 6.92
N VAL A 42 0.56 9.22 6.12
CA VAL A 42 -0.01 9.50 4.81
C VAL A 42 1.06 9.30 3.75
N ALA A 43 0.77 8.49 2.75
CA ALA A 43 1.63 8.25 1.60
C ALA A 43 0.91 8.62 0.29
N LEU A 44 1.66 9.11 -0.70
CA LEU A 44 1.20 9.27 -2.07
C LEU A 44 2.21 8.58 -2.99
N CYS A 45 1.81 7.44 -3.55
CA CYS A 45 2.57 6.74 -4.58
C CYS A 45 2.11 7.26 -5.94
N VAL A 46 3.06 7.83 -6.68
CA VAL A 46 2.79 8.58 -7.91
C VAL A 46 3.63 8.04 -9.07
N PRO A 47 3.24 8.27 -10.34
CA PRO A 47 4.07 7.94 -11.49
C PRO A 47 5.49 8.48 -11.37
N ALA A 48 6.47 7.75 -11.88
CA ALA A 48 7.90 8.09 -11.73
C ALA A 48 8.23 9.52 -12.18
N VAL A 49 7.61 9.97 -13.28
CA VAL A 49 7.78 11.34 -13.81
C VAL A 49 7.24 12.42 -12.87
N CYS A 50 6.37 12.07 -11.95
CA CYS A 50 5.75 12.99 -10.99
C CYS A 50 6.51 13.08 -9.65
N ILE A 51 7.37 12.08 -9.34
CA ILE A 51 8.07 11.97 -8.06
C ILE A 51 8.84 13.26 -7.69
N PRO A 52 9.71 13.83 -8.55
CA PRO A 52 10.47 15.03 -8.17
C PRO A 52 9.58 16.22 -7.84
N THR A 53 8.48 16.38 -8.56
CA THR A 53 7.50 17.44 -8.31
C THR A 53 6.76 17.23 -6.99
N ALA A 54 6.32 16.02 -6.73
CA ALA A 54 5.62 15.64 -5.51
C ALA A 54 6.50 15.80 -4.26
N VAL A 55 7.74 15.28 -4.31
CA VAL A 55 8.72 15.41 -3.21
C VAL A 55 9.00 16.88 -2.88
N ARG A 56 9.24 17.71 -3.90
CA ARG A 56 9.50 19.14 -3.69
C ARG A 56 8.30 19.83 -3.03
N ALA A 57 7.09 19.56 -3.50
CA ALA A 57 5.87 20.18 -2.99
C ALA A 57 5.53 19.78 -1.54
N MET A 58 5.85 18.53 -1.16
CA MET A 58 5.51 17.97 0.15
C MET A 58 6.64 18.00 1.18
N ARG A 59 7.82 18.58 0.85
CA ARG A 59 9.05 18.57 1.69
C ARG A 59 8.80 18.96 3.15
N GLU A 60 7.95 19.94 3.41
CA GLU A 60 7.69 20.48 4.76
C GLU A 60 6.42 19.87 5.40
N THR A 61 5.94 18.77 4.87
CA THR A 61 4.75 18.10 5.38
C THR A 61 5.12 16.73 5.95
N ARG A 62 4.11 16.06 6.56
CA ARG A 62 4.24 14.68 7.02
C ARG A 62 3.95 13.65 5.91
N VAL A 63 3.57 14.08 4.72
CA VAL A 63 3.22 13.19 3.61
C VAL A 63 4.48 12.57 3.03
N GLY A 64 4.55 11.25 3.04
CA GLY A 64 5.62 10.52 2.38
C GLY A 64 5.29 10.30 0.90
N ILE A 65 6.25 10.57 0.02
CA ILE A 65 6.09 10.24 -1.40
C ILE A 65 6.61 8.82 -1.64
N GLY A 66 5.93 8.09 -2.51
CA GLY A 66 6.29 6.74 -2.93
C GLY A 66 6.28 6.58 -4.44
N ALA A 67 6.89 5.49 -4.88
CA ALA A 67 6.81 4.99 -6.25
C ALA A 67 5.77 3.88 -6.37
N GLU A 68 5.31 3.63 -7.59
CA GLU A 68 4.29 2.60 -7.89
C GLU A 68 4.91 1.27 -8.29
N ASN A 69 6.23 1.21 -8.44
CA ASN A 69 7.04 0.02 -8.72
C ASN A 69 8.52 0.33 -8.51
N CYS A 70 9.34 -0.73 -8.48
CA CYS A 70 10.80 -0.64 -8.58
C CYS A 70 11.36 -1.88 -9.29
N ASN A 71 12.60 -1.80 -9.73
CA ASN A 71 13.40 -2.96 -10.13
C ASN A 71 14.22 -3.46 -8.93
N ALA A 72 14.38 -4.77 -8.81
CA ALA A 72 15.19 -5.39 -7.75
C ALA A 72 16.69 -5.23 -7.95
N ASN A 73 17.14 -5.03 -9.20
CA ASN A 73 18.53 -4.83 -9.50
C ASN A 73 18.96 -3.38 -9.24
N PRO A 74 20.13 -3.14 -8.62
CA PRO A 74 20.56 -1.79 -8.25
C PRO A 74 21.04 -0.96 -9.44
N LYS A 75 21.39 -1.60 -10.55
CA LYS A 75 21.83 -1.00 -11.83
C LYS A 75 21.94 -2.05 -12.91
N GLY A 76 22.04 -1.65 -14.17
CA GLY A 76 22.33 -2.57 -15.27
C GLY A 76 21.57 -2.26 -16.56
N ALA A 77 21.61 -3.21 -17.48
CA ALA A 77 20.98 -3.13 -18.80
C ALA A 77 19.46 -3.46 -18.70
N TYR A 78 18.73 -2.61 -18.02
CA TYR A 78 17.27 -2.73 -17.79
C TYR A 78 16.59 -1.46 -18.29
N THR A 79 16.58 -1.27 -19.59
CA THR A 79 16.05 -0.05 -20.22
C THR A 79 14.60 0.24 -19.79
N GLY A 80 14.37 1.43 -19.23
CA GLY A 80 13.06 1.86 -18.77
C GLY A 80 12.76 1.57 -17.28
N GLU A 81 13.56 0.74 -16.61
CA GLU A 81 13.38 0.39 -15.20
C GLU A 81 14.01 1.43 -14.25
N ILE A 82 13.49 1.45 -13.04
CA ILE A 82 13.94 2.36 -11.97
C ILE A 82 14.36 1.55 -10.76
N ALA A 83 15.63 1.64 -10.40
CA ALA A 83 16.19 0.94 -9.25
C ALA A 83 15.79 1.60 -7.92
N THR A 84 15.84 0.83 -6.83
CA THR A 84 15.50 1.32 -5.48
C THR A 84 16.36 2.49 -5.00
N ASN A 85 17.65 2.48 -5.31
CA ASN A 85 18.56 3.59 -4.99
C ASN A 85 18.21 4.88 -5.73
N MET A 86 17.71 4.81 -6.98
CA MET A 86 17.23 5.97 -7.73
C MET A 86 15.98 6.57 -7.06
N LEU A 87 15.09 5.73 -6.53
CA LEU A 87 13.90 6.17 -5.82
C LEU A 87 14.25 6.86 -4.49
N VAL A 88 15.23 6.32 -3.76
CA VAL A 88 15.72 6.92 -2.51
C VAL A 88 16.33 8.30 -2.79
N ASP A 89 17.19 8.41 -3.80
CA ASP A 89 17.82 9.68 -4.19
C ASP A 89 16.79 10.71 -4.64
N ALA A 90 15.74 10.26 -5.34
CA ALA A 90 14.61 11.11 -5.73
C ALA A 90 13.73 11.56 -4.54
N GLY A 91 13.94 11.00 -3.33
CA GLY A 91 13.23 11.37 -2.10
C GLY A 91 12.01 10.52 -1.80
N CYS A 92 11.85 9.35 -2.42
CA CYS A 92 10.82 8.40 -2.07
C CYS A 92 11.04 7.79 -0.70
N LYS A 93 9.94 7.55 0.02
CA LYS A 93 9.90 6.83 1.28
C LYS A 93 9.20 5.48 1.15
N TYR A 94 8.25 5.36 0.25
CA TYR A 94 7.45 4.17 0.03
C TYR A 94 7.63 3.65 -1.40
N VAL A 95 7.29 2.37 -1.61
CA VAL A 95 7.16 1.78 -2.94
C VAL A 95 6.09 0.70 -2.94
N ILE A 96 5.16 0.74 -3.88
CA ILE A 96 4.18 -0.32 -4.12
C ILE A 96 4.89 -1.43 -4.89
N ILE A 97 4.68 -2.69 -4.46
CA ILE A 97 5.29 -3.87 -5.06
C ILE A 97 4.24 -4.95 -5.25
N GLY A 98 4.18 -5.56 -6.42
CA GLY A 98 3.30 -6.68 -6.71
C GLY A 98 1.82 -6.30 -6.82
N HIS A 99 1.50 -5.05 -7.19
CA HIS A 99 0.12 -4.63 -7.43
C HIS A 99 -0.56 -5.55 -8.45
N SER A 100 -1.84 -5.85 -8.26
CA SER A 100 -2.60 -6.78 -9.11
C SER A 100 -2.48 -6.49 -10.61
N GLU A 101 -2.53 -5.23 -11.02
CA GLU A 101 -2.33 -4.82 -12.42
C GLU A 101 -0.96 -5.21 -12.97
N ARG A 102 0.10 -5.18 -12.14
CA ARG A 102 1.43 -5.59 -12.56
C ARG A 102 1.55 -7.10 -12.69
N ARG A 103 0.90 -7.85 -11.81
CA ARG A 103 0.81 -9.31 -11.92
C ARG A 103 0.04 -9.73 -13.17
N GLU A 104 -1.08 -9.09 -13.43
CA GLU A 104 -1.97 -9.42 -14.56
C GLU A 104 -1.42 -8.97 -15.91
N TYR A 105 -1.02 -7.70 -16.03
CA TYR A 105 -0.67 -7.10 -17.33
C TYR A 105 0.81 -7.23 -17.69
N TYR A 106 1.69 -7.38 -16.71
CA TYR A 106 3.14 -7.39 -16.90
C TYR A 106 3.80 -8.70 -16.43
N GLY A 107 3.01 -9.69 -16.01
CA GLY A 107 3.50 -11.02 -15.63
C GLY A 107 4.37 -11.03 -14.37
N GLU A 108 4.23 -10.06 -13.46
CA GLU A 108 5.01 -9.98 -12.23
C GLU A 108 4.68 -11.17 -11.32
N THR A 109 5.68 -11.99 -11.01
CA THR A 109 5.53 -13.22 -10.21
C THR A 109 5.77 -12.95 -8.72
N ASP A 110 5.41 -13.92 -7.86
CA ASP A 110 5.73 -13.83 -6.43
C ASP A 110 7.24 -13.80 -6.16
N ALA A 111 8.05 -14.43 -7.02
CA ALA A 111 9.51 -14.37 -6.94
C ALA A 111 10.03 -12.95 -7.26
N ASP A 112 9.46 -12.28 -8.26
CA ASP A 112 9.79 -10.89 -8.57
C ASP A 112 9.38 -9.95 -7.41
N VAL A 113 8.19 -10.17 -6.86
CA VAL A 113 7.70 -9.42 -5.70
C VAL A 113 8.64 -9.57 -4.51
N ASN A 114 9.07 -10.79 -4.19
CA ASN A 114 10.02 -11.04 -3.11
C ASN A 114 11.36 -10.34 -3.34
N ALA A 115 11.94 -10.48 -4.54
CA ALA A 115 13.20 -9.82 -4.88
C ALA A 115 13.11 -8.29 -4.71
N LYS A 116 11.99 -7.69 -5.14
CA LYS A 116 11.73 -6.25 -4.98
C LYS A 116 11.52 -5.84 -3.52
N VAL A 117 10.83 -6.64 -2.71
CA VAL A 117 10.63 -6.38 -1.27
C VAL A 117 11.98 -6.36 -0.55
N LEU A 118 12.84 -7.34 -0.80
CA LEU A 118 14.18 -7.40 -0.23
C LEU A 118 15.03 -6.19 -0.64
N ALA A 119 15.06 -5.86 -1.94
CA ALA A 119 15.80 -4.72 -2.46
C ALA A 119 15.29 -3.37 -1.90
N ALA A 120 13.97 -3.21 -1.75
CA ALA A 120 13.38 -2.02 -1.15
C ALA A 120 13.76 -1.85 0.32
N LEU A 121 13.71 -2.94 1.10
CA LEU A 121 14.11 -2.93 2.51
C LEU A 121 15.61 -2.65 2.68
N ASP A 122 16.46 -3.17 1.80
CA ASP A 122 17.90 -2.92 1.83
C ASP A 122 18.25 -1.48 1.47
N ALA A 123 17.50 -0.88 0.54
CA ALA A 123 17.63 0.52 0.19
C ALA A 123 17.03 1.48 1.25
N GLY A 124 16.31 0.97 2.26
CA GLY A 124 15.67 1.77 3.29
C GLY A 124 14.28 2.29 2.94
N LEU A 125 13.70 1.86 1.81
CA LEU A 125 12.30 2.14 1.47
C LEU A 125 11.34 1.31 2.33
N ILE A 126 10.10 1.78 2.43
CA ILE A 126 9.00 1.06 3.05
C ILE A 126 8.18 0.40 1.92
N PRO A 127 8.30 -0.93 1.71
CA PRO A 127 7.50 -1.61 0.69
C PRO A 127 6.05 -1.74 1.13
N ILE A 128 5.13 -1.44 0.20
CA ILE A 128 3.71 -1.76 0.28
C ILE A 128 3.51 -2.97 -0.63
N MET A 129 3.60 -4.17 -0.05
CA MET A 129 3.48 -5.43 -0.78
C MET A 129 2.03 -5.80 -0.98
N CYS A 130 1.59 -5.91 -2.23
CA CYS A 130 0.23 -6.25 -2.61
C CYS A 130 0.04 -7.76 -2.75
N CYS A 131 -1.09 -8.24 -2.28
CA CYS A 131 -1.59 -9.60 -2.47
C CYS A 131 -3.10 -9.56 -2.68
N GLY A 132 -3.66 -10.56 -3.35
CA GLY A 132 -5.09 -10.61 -3.62
C GLY A 132 -5.50 -11.79 -4.49
N GLU A 133 -6.76 -12.14 -4.40
CA GLU A 133 -7.38 -13.22 -5.16
C GLU A 133 -8.30 -12.69 -6.25
N THR A 134 -8.40 -13.45 -7.33
CA THR A 134 -9.38 -13.25 -8.40
C THR A 134 -10.77 -13.74 -7.98
N LEU A 135 -11.81 -13.32 -8.72
CA LEU A 135 -13.17 -13.83 -8.51
C LEU A 135 -13.23 -15.36 -8.62
N GLN A 136 -12.56 -15.93 -9.62
CA GLN A 136 -12.52 -17.38 -9.83
C GLN A 136 -11.92 -18.11 -8.62
N GLN A 137 -10.84 -17.58 -8.04
CA GLN A 137 -10.21 -18.16 -6.84
C GLN A 137 -11.12 -18.07 -5.62
N ARG A 138 -11.84 -16.94 -5.48
CA ARG A 138 -12.81 -16.76 -4.39
C ARG A 138 -14.00 -17.71 -4.52
N GLU A 139 -14.58 -17.85 -5.71
CA GLU A 139 -15.69 -18.76 -5.99
C GLU A 139 -15.28 -20.24 -5.84
N ALA A 140 -14.02 -20.56 -6.15
CA ALA A 140 -13.44 -21.89 -5.91
C ALA A 140 -13.14 -22.18 -4.43
N GLY A 141 -13.30 -21.19 -3.52
CA GLY A 141 -13.06 -21.37 -2.09
C GLY A 141 -11.58 -21.48 -1.72
N ILE A 142 -10.64 -21.04 -2.58
CA ILE A 142 -9.18 -21.15 -2.37
C ILE A 142 -8.51 -19.83 -2.01
N THR A 143 -9.29 -18.83 -1.56
CA THR A 143 -8.75 -17.51 -1.13
C THR A 143 -7.65 -17.66 -0.09
N ALA A 144 -7.87 -18.49 0.94
CA ALA A 144 -6.93 -18.64 2.05
C ALA A 144 -5.60 -19.26 1.59
N GLU A 145 -5.64 -20.28 0.76
CA GLU A 145 -4.47 -20.96 0.20
C GLU A 145 -3.68 -20.00 -0.70
N HIS A 146 -4.38 -19.31 -1.60
CA HIS A 146 -3.75 -18.38 -2.55
C HIS A 146 -3.06 -17.21 -1.83
N ILE A 147 -3.75 -16.53 -0.93
CA ILE A 147 -3.20 -15.42 -0.15
C ILE A 147 -2.05 -15.90 0.74
N THR A 148 -2.21 -17.05 1.41
CA THR A 148 -1.13 -17.65 2.22
C THR A 148 0.12 -17.91 1.39
N MET A 149 -0.02 -18.40 0.16
CA MET A 149 1.09 -18.63 -0.76
C MET A 149 1.77 -17.30 -1.11
N GLN A 150 1.01 -16.28 -1.53
CA GLN A 150 1.57 -14.96 -1.88
C GLN A 150 2.33 -14.31 -0.70
N ILE A 151 1.78 -14.40 0.52
CA ILE A 151 2.43 -13.85 1.71
C ILE A 151 3.72 -14.62 2.04
N LYS A 152 3.70 -15.95 2.00
CA LYS A 152 4.88 -16.78 2.26
C LYS A 152 5.99 -16.51 1.26
N LEU A 153 5.67 -16.48 -0.02
CA LEU A 153 6.64 -16.25 -1.09
C LEU A 153 7.15 -14.80 -1.07
N GLY A 154 6.26 -13.82 -0.97
CA GLY A 154 6.64 -12.41 -0.99
C GLY A 154 7.48 -11.97 0.22
N LEU A 155 7.32 -12.62 1.37
CA LEU A 155 8.10 -12.36 2.59
C LEU A 155 9.28 -13.32 2.80
N ALA A 156 9.55 -14.23 1.86
CA ALA A 156 10.66 -15.19 1.99
C ALA A 156 11.99 -14.43 2.18
N GLY A 157 12.79 -14.85 3.16
CA GLY A 157 14.08 -14.23 3.45
C GLY A 157 14.04 -12.82 4.06
N VAL A 158 12.88 -12.24 4.34
CA VAL A 158 12.79 -10.96 5.05
C VAL A 158 13.17 -11.18 6.52
N PRO A 159 14.22 -10.49 7.03
CA PRO A 159 14.66 -10.64 8.42
C PRO A 159 13.58 -10.19 9.42
N GLU A 160 13.50 -10.88 10.57
CA GLU A 160 12.48 -10.60 11.58
C GLU A 160 12.50 -9.15 12.08
N GLU A 161 13.66 -8.54 12.20
CA GLU A 161 13.81 -7.14 12.61
C GLU A 161 13.34 -6.14 11.55
N LYS A 162 13.28 -6.54 10.28
CA LYS A 162 12.82 -5.70 9.17
C LYS A 162 11.33 -5.85 8.85
N ILE A 163 10.66 -6.94 9.29
CA ILE A 163 9.27 -7.23 8.90
C ILE A 163 8.28 -6.11 9.25
N ARG A 164 8.53 -5.36 10.33
CA ARG A 164 7.69 -4.23 10.73
C ARG A 164 7.76 -3.02 9.81
N LYS A 165 8.72 -3.00 8.88
CA LYS A 165 8.83 -1.98 7.84
C LYS A 165 8.02 -2.34 6.60
N VAL A 166 7.60 -3.60 6.47
CA VAL A 166 6.71 -4.02 5.37
C VAL A 166 5.28 -3.63 5.72
N ILE A 167 4.58 -3.07 4.76
CA ILE A 167 3.12 -2.90 4.78
C ILE A 167 2.56 -3.92 3.80
N ILE A 168 1.48 -4.62 4.17
CA ILE A 168 0.78 -5.54 3.28
C ILE A 168 -0.51 -4.87 2.83
N ALA A 169 -0.79 -4.87 1.52
CA ALA A 169 -2.04 -4.38 0.97
C ALA A 169 -2.84 -5.55 0.39
N TYR A 170 -4.00 -5.80 0.96
CA TYR A 170 -4.94 -6.80 0.45
C TYR A 170 -5.82 -6.21 -0.64
N GLU A 171 -5.73 -6.75 -1.82
CA GLU A 171 -6.48 -6.36 -3.01
C GLU A 171 -7.49 -7.45 -3.38
N PRO A 172 -8.78 -7.34 -3.02
CA PRO A 172 -9.81 -8.19 -3.62
C PRO A 172 -9.93 -7.84 -5.11
N ILE A 173 -9.20 -8.55 -5.99
CA ILE A 173 -9.08 -8.21 -7.42
C ILE A 173 -10.46 -8.14 -8.07
N TRP A 174 -11.38 -9.00 -7.64
CA TRP A 174 -12.78 -9.03 -8.08
C TRP A 174 -13.58 -7.76 -7.73
N ALA A 175 -13.08 -6.93 -6.81
CA ALA A 175 -13.72 -5.67 -6.39
C ALA A 175 -12.93 -4.42 -6.86
N ILE A 176 -11.90 -4.57 -7.72
CA ILE A 176 -11.12 -3.44 -8.22
C ILE A 176 -11.62 -3.05 -9.61
N GLY A 177 -12.19 -1.84 -9.75
CA GLY A 177 -12.63 -1.32 -11.04
C GLY A 177 -13.88 -2.01 -11.64
N THR A 178 -14.48 -2.94 -10.92
CA THR A 178 -15.64 -3.71 -11.39
C THR A 178 -16.99 -3.12 -11.00
N GLY A 179 -16.98 -2.11 -10.12
CA GLY A 179 -18.18 -1.57 -9.47
C GLY A 179 -18.65 -2.39 -8.27
N LEU A 180 -18.07 -3.55 -8.01
CA LEU A 180 -18.28 -4.32 -6.79
C LEU A 180 -17.40 -3.77 -5.67
N THR A 181 -17.84 -3.91 -4.44
CA THR A 181 -17.08 -3.54 -3.24
C THR A 181 -17.19 -4.67 -2.24
N ALA A 182 -16.07 -5.11 -1.67
CA ALA A 182 -16.12 -6.04 -0.55
C ALA A 182 -16.80 -5.37 0.64
N THR A 183 -17.62 -6.12 1.39
CA THR A 183 -18.15 -5.61 2.66
C THR A 183 -17.01 -5.43 3.67
N PRO A 184 -17.18 -4.59 4.70
CA PRO A 184 -16.18 -4.47 5.77
C PRO A 184 -15.81 -5.82 6.40
N GLU A 185 -16.78 -6.72 6.58
CA GLU A 185 -16.58 -8.05 7.14
C GLU A 185 -15.77 -8.96 6.21
N GLN A 186 -16.04 -8.91 4.90
CA GLN A 186 -15.28 -9.66 3.90
C GLN A 186 -13.83 -9.20 3.82
N ALA A 187 -13.60 -7.90 3.92
CA ALA A 187 -12.27 -7.32 3.94
C ALA A 187 -11.51 -7.68 5.23
N GLU A 188 -12.20 -7.64 6.37
CA GLU A 188 -11.67 -7.99 7.69
C GLU A 188 -11.25 -9.46 7.75
N GLU A 189 -12.10 -10.37 7.28
CA GLU A 189 -11.82 -11.81 7.25
C GLU A 189 -10.45 -12.11 6.63
N VAL A 190 -10.16 -11.49 5.48
CA VAL A 190 -8.89 -11.74 4.78
C VAL A 190 -7.73 -10.99 5.45
N CYS A 191 -7.94 -9.78 5.97
CA CYS A 191 -6.91 -9.05 6.71
C CYS A 191 -6.50 -9.77 8.01
N GLU A 192 -7.46 -10.34 8.75
CA GLU A 192 -7.19 -11.18 9.91
C GLU A 192 -6.40 -12.45 9.52
N MET A 193 -6.81 -13.11 8.44
CA MET A 193 -6.12 -14.28 7.90
C MET A 193 -4.68 -13.95 7.52
N ILE A 194 -4.42 -12.84 6.80
CA ILE A 194 -3.07 -12.36 6.48
C ILE A 194 -2.25 -12.18 7.76
N ARG A 195 -2.81 -11.54 8.77
CA ARG A 195 -2.14 -11.35 10.06
C ARG A 195 -1.83 -12.65 10.75
N SER A 196 -2.73 -13.64 10.66
CA SER A 196 -2.49 -15.00 11.18
C SER A 196 -1.34 -15.70 10.45
N VAL A 197 -1.21 -15.53 9.14
CA VAL A 197 -0.06 -16.05 8.36
C VAL A 197 1.24 -15.41 8.82
N VAL A 198 1.28 -14.08 8.98
CA VAL A 198 2.48 -13.38 9.50
C VAL A 198 2.84 -13.86 10.91
N ARG A 199 1.84 -14.15 11.77
CA ARG A 199 2.07 -14.71 13.11
C ARG A 199 2.76 -16.06 13.06
N LYS A 200 2.37 -16.91 12.13
CA LYS A 200 2.95 -18.24 11.93
C LYS A 200 4.37 -18.18 11.34
N LEU A 201 4.63 -17.22 10.46
CA LEU A 201 5.94 -17.07 9.81
C LEU A 201 7.00 -16.43 10.73
N TYR A 202 6.60 -15.53 11.60
CA TYR A 202 7.50 -14.74 12.45
C TYR A 202 7.12 -14.92 13.93
N SER A 203 6.27 -14.02 14.45
CA SER A 203 5.85 -14.05 15.87
C SER A 203 4.56 -13.27 16.09
N SER A 204 3.91 -13.49 17.23
CA SER A 204 2.74 -12.70 17.65
C SER A 204 3.08 -11.20 17.81
N LYS A 205 4.32 -10.88 18.21
CA LYS A 205 4.80 -9.51 18.36
C LYS A 205 4.89 -8.80 17.01
N ASN A 206 5.42 -9.48 15.99
CA ASN A 206 5.55 -8.94 14.63
C ASN A 206 4.20 -8.82 13.93
N ALA A 207 3.36 -9.85 14.04
CA ALA A 207 2.00 -9.82 13.49
C ALA A 207 1.14 -8.69 14.08
N ARG A 208 1.33 -8.35 15.37
CA ARG A 208 0.66 -7.21 15.99
C ARG A 208 1.22 -5.85 15.57
N ALA A 209 2.41 -5.80 15.03
CA ALA A 209 3.11 -4.55 14.69
C ALA A 209 3.10 -4.22 13.20
N ILE A 210 2.82 -5.18 12.31
CA ILE A 210 2.72 -4.96 10.87
C ILE A 210 1.40 -4.28 10.52
N SER A 211 1.43 -3.33 9.57
CA SER A 211 0.22 -2.69 9.05
C SER A 211 -0.31 -3.48 7.85
N ILE A 212 -1.62 -3.75 7.87
CA ILE A 212 -2.34 -4.40 6.77
C ILE A 212 -3.38 -3.40 6.25
N LEU A 213 -3.32 -3.10 4.96
CA LEU A 213 -4.19 -2.15 4.29
C LEU A 213 -5.24 -2.88 3.47
N TYR A 214 -6.43 -2.32 3.39
CA TYR A 214 -7.41 -2.71 2.39
C TYR A 214 -7.14 -1.97 1.08
N GLY A 215 -6.93 -2.69 -0.01
CA GLY A 215 -6.59 -2.18 -1.35
C GLY A 215 -7.74 -2.28 -2.37
N GLY A 216 -8.94 -2.67 -1.94
CA GLY A 216 -10.13 -2.60 -2.79
C GLY A 216 -10.72 -1.20 -2.91
N SER A 217 -11.97 -1.10 -3.34
CA SER A 217 -12.68 0.17 -3.57
C SER A 217 -12.98 0.89 -2.25
N MET A 218 -11.98 1.60 -1.69
CA MET A 218 -12.16 2.50 -0.55
C MET A 218 -12.34 3.94 -1.04
N ASN A 219 -13.30 4.64 -0.48
CA ASN A 219 -13.62 6.03 -0.78
C ASN A 219 -14.13 6.77 0.48
N GLU A 220 -14.46 8.05 0.34
CA GLU A 220 -14.89 8.92 1.45
C GLU A 220 -16.20 8.48 2.14
N LYS A 221 -16.98 7.58 1.52
CA LYS A 221 -18.27 7.12 2.07
C LYS A 221 -18.12 5.86 2.92
N ASN A 222 -17.21 4.94 2.55
CA ASN A 222 -17.05 3.64 3.21
C ASN A 222 -15.76 3.54 4.06
N ALA A 223 -14.88 4.54 3.98
CA ALA A 223 -13.60 4.50 4.69
C ALA A 223 -13.76 4.36 6.21
N PHE A 224 -14.77 5.02 6.80
CA PHE A 224 -15.00 4.97 8.26
C PHE A 224 -15.30 3.53 8.73
N GLU A 225 -16.20 2.83 8.06
CA GLU A 225 -16.62 1.46 8.42
C GLU A 225 -15.50 0.45 8.20
N LEU A 226 -14.79 0.56 7.07
CA LEU A 226 -13.63 -0.28 6.78
C LEU A 226 -12.50 -0.07 7.81
N LEU A 227 -12.19 1.17 8.16
CA LEU A 227 -11.15 1.50 9.13
C LEU A 227 -11.56 1.23 10.58
N ALA A 228 -12.84 0.98 10.85
CA ALA A 228 -13.30 0.53 12.17
C ALA A 228 -12.98 -0.96 12.43
N GLN A 229 -12.71 -1.74 11.40
CA GLN A 229 -12.40 -3.16 11.52
C GLN A 229 -11.10 -3.40 12.30
N PRO A 230 -11.02 -4.49 13.10
CA PRO A 230 -9.88 -4.78 13.97
C PRO A 230 -8.54 -4.92 13.26
N ASP A 231 -8.52 -5.58 12.10
CA ASP A 231 -7.29 -5.95 11.40
C ASP A 231 -7.01 -5.14 10.12
N ILE A 232 -7.87 -4.16 9.80
CA ILE A 232 -7.65 -3.18 8.74
C ILE A 232 -6.95 -1.94 9.32
N ASP A 233 -5.67 -1.77 9.01
CA ASP A 233 -4.84 -0.69 9.56
C ASP A 233 -4.73 0.52 8.63
N GLY A 234 -5.51 0.56 7.57
CA GLY A 234 -5.50 1.66 6.61
C GLY A 234 -6.01 1.26 5.24
N GLY A 235 -5.67 2.04 4.23
CA GLY A 235 -6.08 1.78 2.85
C GLY A 235 -5.01 2.08 1.83
N LEU A 236 -5.00 1.31 0.74
CA LEU A 236 -4.31 1.63 -0.51
C LEU A 236 -5.36 2.13 -1.50
N ILE A 237 -5.39 3.45 -1.71
CA ILE A 237 -6.51 4.18 -2.31
C ILE A 237 -6.19 4.50 -3.78
N GLY A 238 -7.00 4.00 -4.71
CA GLY A 238 -6.91 4.34 -6.13
C GLY A 238 -7.59 5.68 -6.47
N GLY A 239 -8.67 5.66 -7.23
CA GLY A 239 -9.33 6.82 -7.80
C GLY A 239 -9.66 7.96 -6.83
N ALA A 240 -10.07 7.66 -5.59
CA ALA A 240 -10.36 8.69 -4.59
C ALA A 240 -9.09 9.48 -4.18
N SER A 241 -7.89 8.92 -4.33
CA SER A 241 -6.63 9.61 -4.06
C SER A 241 -6.22 10.63 -5.14
N LEU A 242 -6.91 10.64 -6.27
CA LEU A 242 -6.71 11.60 -7.36
C LEU A 242 -7.42 12.94 -7.14
N VAL A 243 -8.29 13.02 -6.12
CA VAL A 243 -9.09 14.20 -5.79
C VAL A 243 -8.74 14.62 -4.35
N PRO A 244 -8.10 15.79 -4.14
CA PRO A 244 -7.60 16.22 -2.83
C PRO A 244 -8.66 16.16 -1.73
N GLU A 245 -9.88 16.66 -1.99
CA GLU A 245 -10.99 16.72 -1.04
C GLU A 245 -11.45 15.33 -0.59
N LYS A 246 -11.49 14.36 -1.53
CA LYS A 246 -11.87 12.98 -1.23
C LYS A 246 -10.80 12.29 -0.41
N PHE A 247 -9.54 12.47 -0.79
CA PHE A 247 -8.42 11.85 -0.09
C PHE A 247 -8.28 12.38 1.34
N VAL A 248 -8.48 13.69 1.55
CA VAL A 248 -8.52 14.31 2.90
C VAL A 248 -9.61 13.69 3.76
N LYS A 249 -10.83 13.50 3.24
CA LYS A 249 -11.92 12.85 3.99
C LYS A 249 -11.59 11.41 4.41
N ILE A 250 -10.87 10.65 3.57
CA ILE A 250 -10.40 9.31 3.94
C ILE A 250 -9.34 9.39 5.05
N ILE A 251 -8.42 10.37 4.98
CA ILE A 251 -7.44 10.63 6.05
C ILE A 251 -8.16 10.99 7.37
N GLU A 252 -9.20 11.80 7.31
CA GLU A 252 -10.01 12.17 8.47
C GLU A 252 -10.78 10.97 9.05
N ALA A 253 -11.31 10.10 8.17
CA ALA A 253 -11.98 8.86 8.59
C ALA A 253 -11.04 7.91 9.36
N ALA A 254 -9.72 8.02 9.17
CA ALA A 254 -8.73 7.27 9.94
C ALA A 254 -8.59 7.74 11.41
N ASN A 255 -9.22 8.84 11.80
CA ASN A 255 -9.27 9.29 13.20
C ASN A 255 -10.32 8.50 13.99
N GLN A 256 -10.09 7.20 14.13
CA GLN A 256 -10.97 6.30 14.88
C GLN A 256 -10.65 6.34 16.38
N PRO A 257 -11.63 6.10 17.27
CA PRO A 257 -11.36 5.85 18.67
C PRO A 257 -10.34 4.72 18.83
N THR A 258 -9.42 4.88 19.78
CA THR A 258 -8.54 3.77 20.18
C THR A 258 -9.35 2.76 20.98
N ALA A 259 -9.41 1.51 20.52
CA ALA A 259 -9.96 0.42 21.31
C ALA A 259 -9.01 0.05 22.46
#